data_b592bb8fcd7b5df2e15380c83af0094e
#
_entry.id   b592bb8fcd7b5df2e15380c83af0094e
#
_cell.length_a   1.000
_cell.length_b   1.000
_cell.length_c   1.000
_cell.angle_alpha   90.00
_cell.angle_beta   90.00
_cell.angle_gamma   90.00
#
_symmetry.space_group_name_H-M   'P 1'
#
loop_
_entity.id
_entity.type
_entity.pdbx_description
1 polymer ?
#
loop_
_entity_poly.entity_id
_entity_poly.type
_entity_poly.pdbx_seq_one_letter_code
_entity_poly.pdbx_strand_id
1 'polypeptide(L)'
;MSIFIVGDVHGNYKSLTSSLEKSGCDVNADAIIFVGDVVDRGKENAKVVNFIAEHKGNIHLICGNHEYQHRQLLKYYRALAKVPAIRKMAAGIFRHYTPEGKTIRDKSEIERLRCDEEERKREIGKHPKTFEEWQKQFLIYTLAWENDSLWQIVLYLLNEMCGPPYDAQHTIYEYLSGTNQTRANFEQVFENQTQELNIKPGRGTHRYEQVVVSHNNPFGGPYSYDSQEMLEGHRNILYVFGHISHETMTRNDRKESGCTFLDIDTSPKTVTVISLDDYIKN
;
A
#
# COMPACT_ATOMS: atom_id res chain seq x y z
N MET A 1 10.72 13.17 22.90
CA MET A 1 10.47 12.20 21.83
C MET A 1 9.12 11.57 22.15
N SER A 2 8.13 11.94 21.41
CA SER A 2 6.77 11.37 21.51
C SER A 2 6.62 10.22 20.51
N ILE A 3 5.54 9.45 20.66
CA ILE A 3 5.20 8.37 19.72
C ILE A 3 3.88 8.74 19.06
N PHE A 4 3.88 8.80 17.73
CA PHE A 4 2.70 9.01 16.92
C PHE A 4 2.34 7.74 16.16
N ILE A 5 1.04 7.42 16.10
CA ILE A 5 0.54 6.27 15.34
C ILE A 5 -0.31 6.81 14.20
N VAL A 6 -0.03 6.33 12.99
CA VAL A 6 -0.63 6.75 11.73
C VAL A 6 -1.48 5.61 11.18
N GLY A 7 -2.75 5.89 10.91
CA GLY A 7 -3.67 4.97 10.25
C GLY A 7 -3.32 4.74 8.78
N ASP A 8 -4.18 4.01 8.08
CA ASP A 8 -4.03 3.68 6.66
C ASP A 8 -3.89 4.95 5.82
N VAL A 9 -2.90 4.96 4.92
CA VAL A 9 -2.55 6.15 4.10
C VAL A 9 -3.08 6.04 2.68
N HIS A 10 -2.97 4.85 2.11
CA HIS A 10 -3.43 4.57 0.75
C HIS A 10 -2.99 5.62 -0.27
N GLY A 11 -1.69 5.93 -0.34
CA GLY A 11 -1.14 6.86 -1.31
C GLY A 11 -1.67 8.30 -1.19
N ASN A 12 -2.23 8.69 -0.04
CA ASN A 12 -2.74 10.05 0.20
C ASN A 12 -1.71 10.91 0.95
N TYR A 13 -0.62 11.25 0.27
CA TYR A 13 0.50 11.98 0.83
C TYR A 13 0.12 13.34 1.44
N LYS A 14 -0.79 14.08 0.78
CA LYS A 14 -1.24 15.39 1.30
C LYS A 14 -1.98 15.26 2.62
N SER A 15 -2.85 14.27 2.75
CA SER A 15 -3.56 14.02 4.01
C SER A 15 -2.58 13.60 5.11
N LEU A 16 -1.62 12.71 4.79
CA LEU A 16 -0.58 12.28 5.72
C LEU A 16 0.19 13.48 6.30
N THR A 17 0.78 14.31 5.44
CA THR A 17 1.60 15.45 5.89
C THR A 17 0.78 16.47 6.67
N SER A 18 -0.45 16.77 6.22
CA SER A 18 -1.35 17.68 6.94
C SER A 18 -1.76 17.15 8.32
N SER A 19 -1.97 15.84 8.44
CA SER A 19 -2.36 15.23 9.72
C SER A 19 -1.18 15.14 10.70
N LEU A 20 0.04 14.84 10.21
CA LEU A 20 1.25 14.90 11.02
C LEU A 20 1.50 16.32 11.56
N GLU A 21 1.38 17.35 10.71
CA GLU A 21 1.52 18.75 11.12
C GLU A 21 0.47 19.13 12.17
N LYS A 22 -0.80 18.80 11.95
CA LYS A 22 -1.90 19.12 12.90
C LYS A 22 -1.75 18.41 14.24
N SER A 23 -1.17 17.20 14.25
CA SER A 23 -0.92 16.47 15.49
C SER A 23 0.28 17.01 16.29
N GLY A 24 1.04 17.95 15.72
CA GLY A 24 2.25 18.50 16.34
C GLY A 24 3.45 17.54 16.28
N CYS A 25 3.43 16.54 15.39
CA CYS A 25 4.52 15.59 15.21
C CYS A 25 5.75 16.27 14.59
N ASP A 26 6.91 16.16 15.23
CA ASP A 26 8.19 16.47 14.62
C ASP A 26 8.75 15.20 13.95
N VAL A 27 8.63 15.12 12.63
CA VAL A 27 9.04 13.95 11.84
C VAL A 27 10.54 13.61 11.94
N ASN A 28 11.36 14.55 12.41
CA ASN A 28 12.80 14.35 12.58
C ASN A 28 13.20 13.92 14.01
N ALA A 29 12.30 14.11 14.98
CA ALA A 29 12.59 13.88 16.39
C ALA A 29 11.69 12.84 17.06
N ASP A 30 10.46 12.70 16.59
CA ASP A 30 9.47 11.81 17.17
C ASP A 30 9.43 10.44 16.46
N ALA A 31 9.03 9.41 17.20
CA ALA A 31 8.80 8.09 16.61
C ALA A 31 7.43 8.03 15.95
N ILE A 32 7.37 7.50 14.72
CA ILE A 32 6.16 7.38 13.93
C ILE A 32 5.92 5.90 13.60
N ILE A 33 4.73 5.40 13.90
CA ILE A 33 4.34 4.02 13.64
C ILE A 33 3.18 4.04 12.65
N PHE A 34 3.37 3.47 11.46
CA PHE A 34 2.30 3.26 10.49
C PHE A 34 1.65 1.90 10.74
N VAL A 35 0.32 1.85 10.80
CA VAL A 35 -0.41 0.59 11.03
C VAL A 35 -0.49 -0.30 9.78
N GLY A 36 0.03 0.14 8.65
CA GLY A 36 0.03 -0.55 7.35
C GLY A 36 -0.76 0.20 6.30
N ASP A 37 -0.97 -0.45 5.15
CA ASP A 37 -1.73 0.05 4.00
C ASP A 37 -1.34 1.47 3.58
N VAL A 38 -0.03 1.68 3.38
CA VAL A 38 0.51 3.01 3.02
C VAL A 38 0.39 3.31 1.53
N VAL A 39 0.23 2.28 0.69
CA VAL A 39 0.12 2.39 -0.78
C VAL A 39 -1.27 2.00 -1.29
N ASP A 40 -1.45 2.10 -2.61
CA ASP A 40 -2.66 1.77 -3.38
C ASP A 40 -3.82 2.76 -3.22
N ARG A 41 -4.87 2.61 -4.02
CA ARG A 41 -6.06 3.47 -4.10
C ARG A 41 -5.75 4.92 -4.45
N GLY A 42 -4.79 5.55 -3.77
CA GLY A 42 -4.36 6.94 -4.03
C GLY A 42 -3.39 7.08 -5.19
N LYS A 43 -2.99 8.34 -5.46
CA LYS A 43 -2.17 8.71 -6.63
C LYS A 43 -0.79 9.28 -6.29
N GLU A 44 -0.40 9.24 -5.02
CA GLU A 44 0.87 9.82 -4.56
C GLU A 44 1.72 8.77 -3.81
N ASN A 45 1.65 7.50 -4.26
CA ASN A 45 2.31 6.36 -3.59
C ASN A 45 3.83 6.56 -3.52
N ALA A 46 4.45 7.01 -4.63
CA ALA A 46 5.89 7.30 -4.65
C ALA A 46 6.29 8.38 -3.62
N LYS A 47 5.43 9.37 -3.36
CA LYS A 47 5.71 10.38 -2.35
C LYS A 47 5.65 9.79 -0.93
N VAL A 48 4.67 8.92 -0.68
CA VAL A 48 4.53 8.23 0.63
C VAL A 48 5.74 7.33 0.88
N VAL A 49 6.13 6.49 -0.07
CA VAL A 49 7.27 5.59 0.12
C VAL A 49 8.61 6.35 0.23
N ASN A 50 8.77 7.45 -0.50
CA ASN A 50 9.95 8.30 -0.36
C ASN A 50 10.01 8.95 1.03
N PHE A 51 8.90 9.48 1.53
CA PHE A 51 8.80 10.03 2.87
C PHE A 51 9.19 9.01 3.94
N ILE A 52 8.66 7.78 3.85
CA ILE A 52 9.00 6.70 4.78
C ILE A 52 10.49 6.35 4.70
N ALA A 53 11.05 6.26 3.50
CA ALA A 53 12.46 5.93 3.30
C ALA A 53 13.42 7.03 3.80
N GLU A 54 13.04 8.30 3.63
CA GLU A 54 13.82 9.47 4.11
C GLU A 54 13.86 9.53 5.63
N HIS A 55 12.80 9.11 6.32
CA HIS A 55 12.69 9.16 7.79
C HIS A 55 12.80 7.78 8.46
N LYS A 56 13.40 6.80 7.79
CA LYS A 56 13.49 5.39 8.26
C LYS A 56 14.08 5.19 9.67
N GLY A 57 14.84 6.17 10.18
CA GLY A 57 15.39 6.12 11.54
C GLY A 57 14.34 6.31 12.64
N ASN A 58 13.23 6.97 12.30
CA ASN A 58 12.15 7.32 13.23
C ASN A 58 10.85 6.63 12.89
N ILE A 59 10.77 5.94 11.73
CA ILE A 59 9.54 5.30 11.25
C ILE A 59 9.61 3.79 11.46
N HIS A 60 8.52 3.26 12.03
CA HIS A 60 8.21 1.83 12.08
C HIS A 60 6.99 1.56 11.19
N LEU A 61 7.08 0.55 10.33
CA LEU A 61 5.98 0.16 9.44
C LEU A 61 5.46 -1.23 9.81
N ILE A 62 4.19 -1.28 10.18
CA ILE A 62 3.44 -2.52 10.32
C ILE A 62 3.03 -3.01 8.93
N CYS A 63 3.02 -4.32 8.74
CA CYS A 63 2.65 -4.92 7.47
C CYS A 63 1.14 -4.89 7.24
N GLY A 64 0.69 -4.07 6.31
CA GLY A 64 -0.67 -4.14 5.79
C GLY A 64 -0.82 -5.25 4.74
N ASN A 65 -2.07 -5.59 4.41
CA ASN A 65 -2.35 -6.58 3.37
C ASN A 65 -1.94 -6.07 1.97
N HIS A 66 -1.97 -4.76 1.74
CA HIS A 66 -1.52 -4.15 0.49
C HIS A 66 -0.01 -4.34 0.31
N GLU A 67 0.81 -3.96 1.28
CA GLU A 67 2.27 -4.16 1.23
C GLU A 67 2.62 -5.64 1.14
N TYR A 68 1.93 -6.50 1.90
CA TYR A 68 2.15 -7.94 1.84
C TYR A 68 1.98 -8.48 0.42
N GLN A 69 0.91 -8.07 -0.28
CA GLN A 69 0.63 -8.50 -1.64
C GLN A 69 1.70 -7.98 -2.62
N HIS A 70 2.08 -6.71 -2.53
CA HIS A 70 3.17 -6.15 -3.34
C HIS A 70 4.48 -6.91 -3.14
N ARG A 71 4.82 -7.29 -1.91
CA ARG A 71 6.01 -8.08 -1.61
C ARG A 71 6.02 -9.41 -2.36
N GLN A 72 4.88 -10.11 -2.44
CA GLN A 72 4.77 -11.37 -3.21
C GLN A 72 5.00 -11.15 -4.71
N LEU A 73 4.72 -9.96 -5.21
CA LEU A 73 4.76 -9.62 -6.63
C LEU A 73 6.05 -8.92 -7.07
N LEU A 74 6.98 -8.60 -6.16
CA LEU A 74 8.23 -7.90 -6.47
C LEU A 74 9.05 -8.58 -7.58
N LYS A 75 9.04 -9.90 -7.66
CA LYS A 75 9.72 -10.64 -8.74
C LYS A 75 9.22 -10.22 -10.14
N TYR A 76 7.93 -9.94 -10.27
CA TYR A 76 7.31 -9.50 -11.53
C TYR A 76 7.65 -8.04 -11.83
N TYR A 77 7.58 -7.17 -10.82
CA TYR A 77 7.99 -5.76 -10.95
C TYR A 77 9.44 -5.64 -11.40
N ARG A 78 10.34 -6.39 -10.77
CA ARG A 78 11.76 -6.46 -11.12
C ARG A 78 11.99 -6.99 -12.52
N ALA A 79 11.20 -7.97 -12.98
CA ALA A 79 11.29 -8.47 -14.35
C ALA A 79 10.92 -7.40 -15.39
N LEU A 80 9.80 -6.71 -15.20
CA LEU A 80 9.37 -5.61 -16.08
C LEU A 80 10.37 -4.43 -16.05
N ALA A 81 10.97 -4.15 -14.90
CA ALA A 81 11.92 -3.05 -14.72
C ALA A 81 13.29 -3.30 -15.38
N LYS A 82 13.66 -4.55 -15.70
CA LYS A 82 14.96 -4.89 -16.32
C LYS A 82 15.08 -4.42 -17.77
N VAL A 83 13.96 -4.32 -18.50
CA VAL A 83 13.95 -3.93 -19.92
C VAL A 83 13.36 -2.53 -20.04
N PRO A 84 14.17 -1.47 -20.28
CA PRO A 84 13.69 -0.09 -20.23
C PRO A 84 12.52 0.21 -21.16
N ALA A 85 12.53 -0.32 -22.39
CA ALA A 85 11.42 -0.13 -23.34
C ALA A 85 10.14 -0.78 -22.83
N ILE A 86 10.21 -2.04 -22.42
CA ILE A 86 9.06 -2.79 -21.88
C ILE A 86 8.56 -2.15 -20.58
N ARG A 87 9.45 -1.75 -19.68
CA ARG A 87 9.11 -1.03 -18.45
C ARG A 87 8.31 0.24 -18.73
N LYS A 88 8.77 1.05 -19.71
CA LYS A 88 8.09 2.30 -20.09
C LYS A 88 6.68 2.03 -20.61
N MET A 89 6.51 0.99 -21.44
CA MET A 89 5.22 0.61 -21.96
C MET A 89 4.30 0.03 -20.89
N ALA A 90 4.80 -0.82 -20.02
CA ALA A 90 4.05 -1.35 -18.89
C ALA A 90 3.58 -0.22 -17.97
N ALA A 91 4.45 0.75 -17.66
CA ALA A 91 4.07 1.95 -16.89
C ALA A 91 2.93 2.72 -17.55
N GLY A 92 2.96 2.89 -18.88
CA GLY A 92 1.87 3.51 -19.66
C GLY A 92 0.56 2.71 -19.59
N ILE A 93 0.64 1.38 -19.67
CA ILE A 93 -0.53 0.51 -19.55
C ILE A 93 -1.21 0.71 -18.19
N PHE A 94 -0.48 0.60 -17.09
CA PHE A 94 -1.05 0.76 -15.74
C PHE A 94 -1.57 2.18 -15.50
N ARG A 95 -0.89 3.21 -16.01
CA ARG A 95 -1.36 4.61 -15.91
C ARG A 95 -2.73 4.82 -16.55
N HIS A 96 -3.01 4.15 -17.66
CA HIS A 96 -4.25 4.31 -18.42
C HIS A 96 -5.29 3.23 -18.13
N TYR A 97 -4.98 2.29 -17.24
CA TYR A 97 -5.93 1.26 -16.85
C TYR A 97 -7.10 1.87 -16.08
N THR A 98 -8.32 1.52 -16.51
CA THR A 98 -9.54 1.76 -15.76
C THR A 98 -10.32 0.44 -15.67
N PRO A 99 -10.89 0.11 -14.50
CA PRO A 99 -11.66 -1.14 -14.34
C PRO A 99 -12.81 -1.31 -15.34
N GLU A 100 -13.37 -0.19 -15.82
CA GLU A 100 -14.45 -0.16 -16.82
C GLU A 100 -13.93 -0.37 -18.24
N GLY A 101 -12.67 -0.07 -18.51
CA GLY A 101 -12.04 -0.13 -19.84
C GLY A 101 -11.58 -1.53 -20.29
N LYS A 102 -12.19 -2.56 -19.81
CA LYS A 102 -11.77 -3.94 -19.92
C LYS A 102 -11.91 -4.56 -21.29
N THR A 103 -10.91 -4.71 -22.07
CA THR A 103 -10.86 -5.86 -22.97
C THR A 103 -9.45 -6.42 -23.02
N ILE A 104 -9.23 -7.51 -22.30
CA ILE A 104 -8.13 -8.43 -22.60
C ILE A 104 -8.40 -8.90 -24.02
N ARG A 105 -7.53 -8.55 -24.96
CA ARG A 105 -7.69 -8.87 -26.36
C ARG A 105 -7.80 -10.37 -26.58
N ASP A 106 -8.70 -10.74 -27.47
CA ASP A 106 -8.94 -12.10 -27.93
C ASP A 106 -7.64 -12.71 -28.48
N LYS A 107 -7.45 -14.03 -28.27
CA LYS A 107 -6.33 -14.80 -28.83
C LYS A 107 -6.24 -14.66 -30.36
N SER A 108 -7.36 -14.50 -31.03
CA SER A 108 -7.42 -14.29 -32.48
C SER A 108 -6.73 -13.00 -32.93
N GLU A 109 -6.86 -11.92 -32.16
CA GLU A 109 -6.19 -10.65 -32.45
C GLU A 109 -4.68 -10.72 -32.20
N ILE A 110 -4.27 -11.46 -31.16
CA ILE A 110 -2.85 -11.73 -30.91
C ILE A 110 -2.23 -12.45 -32.09
N GLU A 111 -2.89 -13.50 -32.60
CA GLU A 111 -2.43 -14.29 -33.75
C GLU A 111 -2.37 -13.42 -35.02
N ARG A 112 -3.37 -12.59 -35.25
CA ARG A 112 -3.38 -11.64 -36.36
C ARG A 112 -2.19 -10.68 -36.32
N LEU A 113 -1.90 -10.10 -35.16
CA LEU A 113 -0.73 -9.20 -34.97
C LEU A 113 0.62 -9.92 -35.13
N ARG A 114 0.69 -11.23 -34.81
CA ARG A 114 1.86 -12.06 -35.08
C ARG A 114 2.18 -12.14 -36.58
N CYS A 115 1.14 -12.25 -37.40
CA CYS A 115 1.27 -12.47 -38.84
C CYS A 115 1.42 -11.18 -39.65
N ASP A 116 1.00 -10.01 -39.14
CA ASP A 116 1.01 -8.74 -39.88
C ASP A 116 2.24 -7.89 -39.52
N GLU A 117 3.32 -8.09 -40.26
CA GLU A 117 4.59 -7.36 -40.06
C GLU A 117 4.48 -5.86 -40.39
N GLU A 118 3.70 -5.49 -41.41
CA GLU A 118 3.52 -4.10 -41.82
C GLU A 118 2.69 -3.32 -40.78
N GLU A 119 1.66 -3.96 -40.19
CA GLU A 119 0.91 -3.35 -39.11
C GLU A 119 1.79 -3.17 -37.86
N ARG A 120 2.62 -4.14 -37.51
CA ARG A 120 3.57 -4.03 -36.40
C ARG A 120 4.55 -2.84 -36.59
N LYS A 121 5.13 -2.68 -37.77
CA LYS A 121 6.02 -1.55 -38.10
C LYS A 121 5.32 -0.20 -37.94
N ARG A 122 4.05 -0.10 -38.37
CA ARG A 122 3.25 1.11 -38.24
C ARG A 122 2.91 1.45 -36.80
N GLU A 123 2.59 0.45 -35.98
CA GLU A 123 2.25 0.66 -34.55
C GLU A 123 3.46 1.03 -33.71
N ILE A 124 4.65 0.48 -33.98
CA ILE A 124 5.90 0.79 -33.26
C ILE A 124 6.23 2.30 -33.32
N GLY A 125 5.91 2.97 -34.42
CA GLY A 125 6.17 4.40 -34.59
C GLY A 125 5.17 5.34 -33.90
N LYS A 126 4.07 4.83 -33.34
CA LYS A 126 3.05 5.64 -32.68
C LYS A 126 3.39 5.95 -31.22
N HIS A 127 2.92 7.10 -30.74
CA HIS A 127 2.91 7.43 -29.31
C HIS A 127 1.54 7.13 -28.73
N PRO A 128 1.35 5.97 -28.06
CA PRO A 128 0.07 5.59 -27.56
C PRO A 128 -0.42 6.55 -26.47
N LYS A 129 -1.73 6.84 -26.46
CA LYS A 129 -2.38 7.75 -25.51
C LYS A 129 -3.44 7.06 -24.68
N THR A 130 -4.03 5.96 -25.19
CA THR A 130 -5.06 5.19 -24.50
C THR A 130 -4.50 3.87 -23.97
N PHE A 131 -5.24 3.23 -23.05
CA PHE A 131 -4.89 1.90 -22.55
C PHE A 131 -4.80 0.86 -23.68
N GLU A 132 -5.78 0.87 -24.62
CA GLU A 132 -5.82 -0.08 -25.74
C GLU A 132 -4.63 0.11 -26.69
N GLU A 133 -4.25 1.36 -27.00
CA GLU A 133 -3.08 1.65 -27.82
C GLU A 133 -1.79 1.18 -27.13
N TRP A 134 -1.63 1.41 -25.82
CA TRP A 134 -0.53 0.91 -25.04
C TRP A 134 -0.50 -0.63 -25.03
N GLN A 135 -1.66 -1.26 -24.82
CA GLN A 135 -1.79 -2.70 -24.82
C GLN A 135 -1.38 -3.32 -26.17
N LYS A 136 -1.87 -2.75 -27.27
CA LYS A 136 -1.51 -3.18 -28.61
C LYS A 136 -0.01 -3.05 -28.85
N GLN A 137 0.56 -1.91 -28.51
CA GLN A 137 1.97 -1.64 -28.71
C GLN A 137 2.87 -2.54 -27.84
N PHE A 138 2.48 -2.75 -26.58
CA PHE A 138 3.18 -3.67 -25.69
C PHE A 138 3.21 -5.10 -26.25
N LEU A 139 2.05 -5.56 -26.75
CA LEU A 139 1.94 -6.88 -27.35
C LEU A 139 2.87 -7.01 -28.58
N ILE A 140 2.89 -6.02 -29.46
CA ILE A 140 3.76 -6.00 -30.64
C ILE A 140 5.24 -6.09 -30.24
N TYR A 141 5.66 -5.34 -29.22
CA TYR A 141 7.05 -5.37 -28.74
C TYR A 141 7.41 -6.72 -28.11
N THR A 142 6.51 -7.29 -27.31
CA THR A 142 6.77 -8.62 -26.69
C THR A 142 6.87 -9.72 -27.74
N LEU A 143 6.05 -9.68 -28.79
CA LEU A 143 6.11 -10.61 -29.91
C LEU A 143 7.41 -10.45 -30.72
N ALA A 144 7.80 -9.19 -31.01
CA ALA A 144 9.02 -8.90 -31.77
C ALA A 144 10.31 -9.35 -31.03
N TRP A 145 10.24 -9.46 -29.70
CA TRP A 145 11.37 -9.87 -28.85
C TRP A 145 11.28 -11.31 -28.37
N GLU A 146 10.35 -12.10 -28.90
CA GLU A 146 10.07 -13.47 -28.46
C GLU A 146 9.78 -13.61 -26.96
N ASN A 147 9.21 -12.57 -26.34
CA ASN A 147 9.09 -12.45 -24.90
C ASN A 147 7.62 -12.37 -24.42
N ASP A 148 6.82 -13.33 -24.84
CA ASP A 148 5.40 -13.50 -24.40
C ASP A 148 5.28 -13.50 -22.86
N SER A 149 6.32 -13.93 -22.14
CA SER A 149 6.28 -14.00 -20.68
C SER A 149 6.10 -12.65 -19.99
N LEU A 150 6.62 -11.55 -20.56
CA LEU A 150 6.44 -10.22 -19.98
C LEU A 150 5.00 -9.71 -20.13
N TRP A 151 4.34 -10.04 -21.24
CA TRP A 151 2.92 -9.72 -21.40
C TRP A 151 2.05 -10.51 -20.42
N GLN A 152 2.34 -11.78 -20.21
CA GLN A 152 1.64 -12.59 -19.20
C GLN A 152 1.80 -12.02 -17.79
N ILE A 153 2.98 -11.48 -17.46
CA ILE A 153 3.19 -10.76 -16.19
C ILE A 153 2.28 -9.52 -16.11
N VAL A 154 2.19 -8.71 -17.16
CA VAL A 154 1.32 -7.53 -17.16
C VAL A 154 -0.14 -7.93 -16.97
N LEU A 155 -0.63 -8.93 -17.71
CA LEU A 155 -2.01 -9.43 -17.56
C LEU A 155 -2.28 -9.94 -16.15
N TYR A 156 -1.33 -10.68 -15.58
CA TYR A 156 -1.43 -11.16 -14.20
C TYR A 156 -1.56 -9.99 -13.21
N LEU A 157 -0.70 -8.98 -13.31
CA LEU A 157 -0.75 -7.81 -12.42
C LEU A 157 -2.04 -7.00 -12.60
N LEU A 158 -2.55 -6.86 -13.83
CA LEU A 158 -3.81 -6.19 -14.10
C LEU A 158 -4.98 -6.92 -13.44
N ASN A 159 -5.00 -8.24 -13.50
CA ASN A 159 -6.08 -9.05 -12.93
C ASN A 159 -6.04 -9.11 -11.40
N GLU A 160 -4.85 -9.26 -10.83
CA GLU A 160 -4.69 -9.48 -9.39
C GLU A 160 -4.65 -8.19 -8.57
N MET A 161 -4.18 -7.08 -9.15
CA MET A 161 -3.88 -5.88 -8.41
C MET A 161 -4.65 -4.63 -8.86
N CYS A 162 -5.09 -4.58 -10.12
CA CYS A 162 -5.74 -3.38 -10.66
C CYS A 162 -7.25 -3.52 -10.62
N GLY A 163 -7.83 -3.17 -9.52
CA GLY A 163 -9.23 -3.24 -9.20
C GLY A 163 -9.42 -3.59 -7.72
N PRO A 164 -10.66 -3.56 -7.22
CA PRO A 164 -10.94 -3.90 -5.84
C PRO A 164 -10.42 -5.30 -5.47
N PRO A 165 -9.86 -5.48 -4.28
CA PRO A 165 -9.78 -4.50 -3.19
C PRO A 165 -8.54 -3.59 -3.22
N TYR A 166 -7.57 -3.85 -4.10
CA TYR A 166 -6.26 -3.17 -4.06
C TYR A 166 -6.24 -1.83 -4.77
N ASP A 167 -6.78 -1.74 -6.01
CA ASP A 167 -6.69 -0.56 -6.86
C ASP A 167 -5.24 -0.04 -7.03
N ALA A 168 -4.32 -0.97 -7.29
CA ALA A 168 -2.87 -0.76 -7.25
C ALA A 168 -2.25 -0.22 -8.56
N GLN A 169 -3.06 0.12 -9.56
CA GLN A 169 -2.56 0.56 -10.87
C GLN A 169 -1.61 1.77 -10.77
N HIS A 170 -1.89 2.71 -9.87
CA HIS A 170 -1.02 3.87 -9.67
C HIS A 170 0.30 3.48 -8.99
N THR A 171 0.28 2.60 -8.00
CA THR A 171 1.48 2.08 -7.33
C THR A 171 2.41 1.40 -8.33
N ILE A 172 1.86 0.49 -9.16
CA ILE A 172 2.62 -0.22 -10.19
C ILE A 172 3.17 0.76 -11.24
N TYR A 173 2.35 1.72 -11.69
CA TYR A 173 2.78 2.77 -12.61
C TYR A 173 3.94 3.58 -12.04
N GLU A 174 3.83 4.06 -10.81
CA GLU A 174 4.84 4.88 -10.16
C GLU A 174 6.13 4.10 -9.88
N TYR A 175 6.04 2.81 -9.52
CA TYR A 175 7.20 1.94 -9.42
C TYR A 175 7.92 1.81 -10.78
N LEU A 176 7.20 1.45 -11.85
CA LEU A 176 7.79 1.19 -13.17
C LEU A 176 8.36 2.45 -13.83
N SER A 177 7.69 3.60 -13.68
CA SER A 177 8.13 4.90 -14.24
C SER A 177 9.16 5.62 -13.37
N GLY A 178 9.28 5.24 -12.11
CA GLY A 178 10.14 5.88 -11.13
C GLY A 178 11.64 5.74 -11.42
N THR A 179 12.44 6.53 -10.72
CA THR A 179 13.91 6.44 -10.71
C THR A 179 14.36 5.13 -10.04
N ASN A 180 15.64 4.80 -10.15
CA ASN A 180 16.20 3.65 -9.41
C ASN A 180 16.02 3.84 -7.90
N GLN A 181 16.20 5.06 -7.38
CA GLN A 181 15.99 5.36 -5.97
C GLN A 181 14.52 5.17 -5.56
N THR A 182 13.57 5.67 -6.34
CA THR A 182 12.13 5.48 -6.07
C THR A 182 11.77 4.00 -6.02
N ARG A 183 12.26 3.19 -6.97
CA ARG A 183 12.05 1.74 -6.95
C ARG A 183 12.64 1.08 -5.70
N ALA A 184 13.87 1.45 -5.34
CA ALA A 184 14.51 0.94 -4.13
C ALA A 184 13.71 1.30 -2.87
N ASN A 185 13.13 2.50 -2.80
CA ASN A 185 12.27 2.93 -1.70
C ASN A 185 10.96 2.11 -1.63
N PHE A 186 10.32 1.84 -2.77
CA PHE A 186 9.17 0.92 -2.83
C PHE A 186 9.55 -0.47 -2.31
N GLU A 187 10.65 -1.03 -2.81
CA GLU A 187 11.12 -2.35 -2.38
C GLU A 187 11.44 -2.38 -0.88
N GLN A 188 12.07 -1.34 -0.36
CA GLN A 188 12.32 -1.21 1.07
C GLN A 188 11.02 -1.21 1.88
N VAL A 189 10.00 -0.46 1.45
CA VAL A 189 8.69 -0.42 2.10
C VAL A 189 8.01 -1.79 2.05
N PHE A 190 8.09 -2.50 0.93
CA PHE A 190 7.45 -3.82 0.79
C PHE A 190 8.18 -4.96 1.53
N GLU A 191 9.49 -4.85 1.76
CA GLU A 191 10.30 -5.91 2.37
C GLU A 191 10.56 -5.72 3.86
N ASN A 192 10.63 -4.46 4.35
CA ASN A 192 11.03 -4.14 5.72
C ASN A 192 9.85 -3.74 6.61
N GLN A 193 9.07 -4.73 7.02
CA GLN A 193 7.87 -4.53 7.83
C GLN A 193 7.84 -5.51 9.00
N THR A 194 7.17 -5.11 10.08
CA THR A 194 6.84 -5.97 11.20
C THR A 194 5.35 -6.33 11.18
N GLN A 195 4.97 -7.45 11.76
CA GLN A 195 3.55 -7.85 11.85
C GLN A 195 2.83 -7.09 12.97
N GLU A 196 3.53 -6.86 14.05
CA GLU A 196 3.01 -6.26 15.27
C GLU A 196 4.13 -5.53 16.01
N LEU A 197 3.80 -4.48 16.73
CA LEU A 197 4.70 -3.77 17.62
C LEU A 197 4.11 -3.70 19.03
N ASN A 198 4.88 -4.15 20.00
CA ASN A 198 4.54 -4.14 21.40
C ASN A 198 5.30 -3.03 22.13
N ILE A 199 4.58 -2.05 22.68
CA ILE A 199 5.14 -0.90 23.39
C ILE A 199 4.79 -1.01 24.86
N LYS A 200 5.80 -0.94 25.73
CA LYS A 200 5.59 -0.81 27.16
C LYS A 200 5.72 0.66 27.54
N PRO A 201 4.67 1.30 28.08
CA PRO A 201 4.77 2.65 28.59
C PRO A 201 5.88 2.74 29.64
N GLY A 202 6.58 3.88 29.68
CA GLY A 202 7.69 4.11 30.60
C GLY A 202 7.26 4.05 32.07
N ARG A 203 8.21 4.33 33.00
CA ARG A 203 7.88 4.39 34.44
C ARG A 203 6.94 5.57 34.72
N GLY A 204 5.80 5.31 35.35
CA GLY A 204 4.78 6.29 35.69
C GLY A 204 3.43 5.63 35.96
N THR A 205 2.42 6.41 36.33
CA THR A 205 1.03 5.97 36.39
C THR A 205 0.45 6.05 34.98
N HIS A 206 0.32 4.91 34.31
CA HIS A 206 -0.30 4.80 33.00
C HIS A 206 -1.59 4.01 33.08
N ARG A 207 -2.56 4.37 32.24
CA ARG A 207 -3.83 3.66 32.13
C ARG A 207 -3.65 2.23 31.59
N TYR A 208 -2.64 2.01 30.76
CA TYR A 208 -2.35 0.73 30.13
C TYR A 208 -0.97 0.22 30.51
N GLU A 209 -0.83 -1.07 30.68
CA GLU A 209 0.44 -1.76 30.96
C GLU A 209 1.21 -2.05 29.65
N GLN A 210 0.48 -2.12 28.53
CA GLN A 210 1.01 -2.40 27.21
C GLN A 210 0.18 -1.71 26.12
N VAL A 211 0.84 -1.34 25.04
CA VAL A 211 0.18 -0.93 23.80
C VAL A 211 0.61 -1.90 22.70
N VAL A 212 -0.37 -2.42 21.98
CA VAL A 212 -0.18 -3.32 20.83
C VAL A 212 -0.62 -2.57 19.59
N VAL A 213 0.29 -2.43 18.63
CA VAL A 213 0.00 -1.81 17.33
C VAL A 213 0.10 -2.89 16.26
N SER A 214 -0.96 -3.06 15.50
CA SER A 214 -1.08 -4.05 14.41
C SER A 214 -1.85 -3.47 13.23
N HIS A 215 -1.84 -4.15 12.07
CA HIS A 215 -2.68 -3.72 10.95
C HIS A 215 -4.13 -4.13 11.16
N ASN A 216 -4.36 -5.39 11.47
CA ASN A 216 -5.69 -5.91 11.75
C ASN A 216 -5.96 -5.96 13.25
N ASN A 217 -7.26 -6.02 13.60
CA ASN A 217 -7.65 -6.41 14.94
C ASN A 217 -6.98 -7.75 15.31
N PRO A 218 -6.19 -7.81 16.40
CA PRO A 218 -5.43 -9.00 16.77
C PRO A 218 -6.30 -10.23 17.07
N PHE A 219 -7.60 -10.06 17.29
CA PHE A 219 -8.54 -11.15 17.58
C PHE A 219 -9.35 -11.59 16.35
N GLY A 220 -9.04 -11.09 15.17
CA GLY A 220 -9.67 -11.45 13.89
C GLY A 220 -11.06 -10.81 13.70
N GLY A 221 -11.32 -10.40 12.45
CA GLY A 221 -12.58 -9.82 11.99
C GLY A 221 -12.96 -8.47 12.59
N PRO A 222 -13.76 -7.68 11.87
CA PRO A 222 -14.11 -6.32 12.27
C PRO A 222 -15.02 -6.25 13.52
N TYR A 223 -15.65 -7.37 13.88
CA TYR A 223 -16.69 -7.42 14.92
C TYR A 223 -16.42 -8.44 16.01
N SER A 224 -15.25 -9.09 16.03
CA SER A 224 -14.91 -10.11 17.04
C SER A 224 -14.52 -9.55 18.41
N TYR A 225 -14.90 -8.30 18.69
CA TYR A 225 -14.70 -7.70 20.02
C TYR A 225 -15.53 -8.34 21.15
N ASP A 226 -16.44 -9.26 20.81
CA ASP A 226 -17.52 -9.62 21.72
C ASP A 226 -17.29 -10.87 22.59
N SER A 227 -16.24 -11.66 22.32
CA SER A 227 -16.01 -12.83 23.18
C SER A 227 -15.08 -12.48 24.34
N GLN A 228 -15.60 -12.53 25.55
CA GLN A 228 -14.83 -12.49 26.81
C GLN A 228 -13.69 -13.52 26.82
N GLU A 229 -13.93 -14.70 26.22
CA GLU A 229 -12.96 -15.79 26.11
C GLU A 229 -11.68 -15.39 25.39
N MET A 230 -11.76 -14.50 24.38
CA MET A 230 -10.59 -14.05 23.63
C MET A 230 -9.69 -13.09 24.44
N LEU A 231 -10.22 -12.46 25.48
CA LEU A 231 -9.47 -11.56 26.35
C LEU A 231 -8.95 -12.23 27.63
N GLU A 232 -9.09 -13.55 27.74
CA GLU A 232 -8.60 -14.28 28.92
C GLU A 232 -7.05 -14.08 29.01
N GLY A 233 -6.62 -13.54 30.13
CA GLY A 233 -5.21 -13.20 30.37
C GLY A 233 -4.77 -11.83 29.85
N HIS A 234 -5.60 -11.13 29.07
CA HIS A 234 -5.31 -9.78 28.58
C HIS A 234 -5.90 -8.73 29.52
N ARG A 235 -5.05 -7.88 30.11
CA ARG A 235 -5.48 -6.83 31.03
C ARG A 235 -4.76 -5.52 30.78
N ASN A 236 -5.48 -4.42 30.86
CA ASN A 236 -4.95 -3.07 30.76
C ASN A 236 -4.10 -2.86 29.48
N ILE A 237 -4.60 -3.33 28.33
CA ILE A 237 -3.90 -3.23 27.05
C ILE A 237 -4.65 -2.26 26.13
N LEU A 238 -3.92 -1.35 25.51
CA LEU A 238 -4.40 -0.54 24.39
C LEU A 238 -4.02 -1.23 23.08
N TYR A 239 -5.01 -1.64 22.30
CA TYR A 239 -4.85 -2.16 20.94
C TYR A 239 -5.14 -1.04 19.95
N VAL A 240 -4.18 -0.73 19.10
CA VAL A 240 -4.32 0.29 18.02
C VAL A 240 -4.11 -0.41 16.68
N PHE A 241 -5.06 -0.25 15.77
CA PHE A 241 -5.02 -0.91 14.47
C PHE A 241 -5.77 -0.10 13.39
N GLY A 242 -5.69 -0.55 12.13
CA GLY A 242 -6.37 0.02 10.96
C GLY A 242 -7.19 -1.02 10.21
N HIS A 243 -7.06 -1.06 8.88
CA HIS A 243 -7.62 -2.03 7.94
C HIS A 243 -9.10 -1.86 7.60
N ILE A 244 -9.95 -1.43 8.53
CA ILE A 244 -11.39 -1.30 8.28
C ILE A 244 -11.78 0.16 8.33
N SER A 245 -12.03 0.70 7.15
CA SER A 245 -12.32 2.11 6.99
C SER A 245 -13.65 2.52 7.63
N HIS A 246 -13.58 3.55 8.46
CA HIS A 246 -14.71 4.19 9.13
C HIS A 246 -14.80 5.68 8.76
N GLU A 247 -15.94 6.30 8.97
CA GLU A 247 -16.07 7.76 8.81
C GLU A 247 -15.24 8.53 9.84
N THR A 248 -15.11 7.97 11.04
CA THR A 248 -14.35 8.51 12.15
C THR A 248 -13.67 7.37 12.90
N MET A 249 -12.57 7.67 13.57
CA MET A 249 -11.89 6.73 14.47
C MET A 249 -12.88 6.10 15.45
N THR A 250 -12.81 4.79 15.62
CA THR A 250 -13.67 4.07 16.56
C THR A 250 -12.91 3.64 17.80
N ARG A 251 -13.60 3.69 18.95
CA ARG A 251 -13.06 3.30 20.25
C ARG A 251 -14.01 2.35 20.96
N ASN A 252 -13.49 1.25 21.47
CA ASN A 252 -14.24 0.26 22.22
C ASN A 252 -13.51 -0.09 23.53
N ASP A 253 -14.05 0.39 24.66
CA ASP A 253 -13.50 0.15 26.01
C ASP A 253 -14.13 -1.09 26.63
N ARG A 254 -13.32 -2.04 27.10
CA ARG A 254 -13.72 -3.25 27.81
C ARG A 254 -13.50 -3.08 29.30
N LYS A 255 -14.57 -2.80 30.04
CA LYS A 255 -14.52 -2.48 31.48
C LYS A 255 -13.94 -3.59 32.34
N GLU A 256 -14.25 -4.84 32.05
CA GLU A 256 -13.83 -5.99 32.87
C GLU A 256 -12.34 -6.31 32.75
N SER A 257 -11.78 -6.20 31.55
CA SER A 257 -10.34 -6.44 31.31
C SER A 257 -9.50 -5.17 31.42
N GLY A 258 -10.11 -3.98 31.38
CA GLY A 258 -9.41 -2.70 31.25
C GLY A 258 -8.77 -2.48 29.86
N CYS A 259 -9.06 -3.34 28.88
CA CYS A 259 -8.55 -3.21 27.52
C CYS A 259 -9.35 -2.18 26.71
N THR A 260 -8.67 -1.50 25.80
CA THR A 260 -9.28 -0.58 24.82
C THR A 260 -8.86 -0.98 23.42
N PHE A 261 -9.79 -0.99 22.49
CA PHE A 261 -9.60 -1.21 21.06
C PHE A 261 -9.80 0.13 20.34
N LEU A 262 -8.82 0.52 19.56
CA LEU A 262 -8.81 1.79 18.83
C LEU A 262 -8.53 1.53 17.37
N ASP A 263 -9.57 1.60 16.54
CA ASP A 263 -9.45 1.54 15.09
C ASP A 263 -9.27 2.95 14.55
N ILE A 264 -8.15 3.19 13.89
CA ILE A 264 -7.74 4.49 13.38
C ILE A 264 -7.76 4.60 11.86
N ASP A 265 -8.31 3.59 11.15
CA ASP A 265 -8.50 3.71 9.70
C ASP A 265 -9.70 4.61 9.38
N THR A 266 -9.42 5.78 8.85
CA THR A 266 -10.41 6.73 8.33
C THR A 266 -10.20 7.01 6.84
N SER A 267 -9.39 6.20 6.18
CA SER A 267 -9.12 6.28 4.75
C SER A 267 -10.38 5.99 3.92
N PRO A 268 -10.51 6.43 2.67
CA PRO A 268 -9.53 7.26 1.95
C PRO A 268 -9.71 8.78 2.18
N LYS A 269 -10.66 9.22 3.00
CA LYS A 269 -10.97 10.66 3.15
C LYS A 269 -9.87 11.42 3.89
N THR A 270 -9.41 10.85 5.01
CA THR A 270 -8.38 11.45 5.85
C THR A 270 -7.43 10.39 6.35
N VAL A 271 -6.19 10.78 6.66
CA VAL A 271 -5.23 9.94 7.38
C VAL A 271 -5.31 10.34 8.85
N THR A 272 -5.68 9.41 9.71
CA THR A 272 -5.70 9.64 11.15
C THR A 272 -4.28 9.55 11.71
N VAL A 273 -3.91 10.53 12.52
CA VAL A 273 -2.67 10.53 13.32
C VAL A 273 -3.03 10.79 14.77
N ILE A 274 -2.59 9.92 15.66
CA ILE A 274 -2.79 10.06 17.11
C ILE A 274 -1.45 10.18 17.82
N SER A 275 -1.38 11.03 18.85
CA SER A 275 -0.29 10.99 19.82
C SER A 275 -0.55 9.90 20.85
N LEU A 276 0.35 8.95 21.00
CA LEU A 276 0.18 7.88 21.98
C LEU A 276 0.11 8.43 23.42
N ASP A 277 0.78 9.53 23.69
CA ASP A 277 0.78 10.21 24.99
C ASP A 277 -0.64 10.62 25.44
N ASP A 278 -1.52 10.98 24.51
CA ASP A 278 -2.91 11.40 24.81
C ASP A 278 -3.79 10.24 25.30
N TYR A 279 -3.38 9.02 25.04
CA TYR A 279 -4.14 7.80 25.39
C TYR A 279 -3.59 7.07 26.61
N ILE A 280 -2.29 7.15 26.88
CA ILE A 280 -1.63 6.40 27.96
C ILE A 280 -1.50 7.18 29.26
N LYS A 281 -1.56 8.52 29.22
CA LYS A 281 -1.58 9.35 30.43
C LYS A 281 -2.95 9.31 31.10
N ASN A 282 -2.96 9.14 32.44
CA ASN A 282 -4.19 9.22 33.27
C ASN A 282 -4.68 10.64 33.43
#